data_d7e846f3d89f88c10c713fc4920c717f
#
_entry.id   d7e846f3d89f88c10c713fc4920c717f
#
_cell.length_a   1.000
_cell.length_b   1.000
_cell.length_c   1.000
_cell.angle_alpha   90.00
_cell.angle_beta   90.00
_cell.angle_gamma   90.00
#
_symmetry.space_group_name_H-M   'P 1'
#
loop_
_entity.id
_entity.type
_entity.pdbx_description
1 polymer ?
#
loop_
_entity_poly.entity_id
_entity_poly.type
_entity_poly.pdbx_seq_one_letter_code
_entity_poly.pdbx_strand_id
1 'polypeptide(L)'
;MVLGGLAGGIITAAVVMSIAGAPFAWPNRHVLKDVLSLSWHLLASRVFWYIASTADVLIAGRFLGQAALGAYSFALTLANIPMEKVTTLVNRVSPAFYSAVQTDHPALRRYVLGLTEGLALVTFPAAFGLALVSKEFVLLVLGEKWEATIVPLGVLAVYAAVRSVSTLLAPILFVTGGARFGMINGLWALGVLPLGFYVGSFWGIAGIAVAWLVIHPLNLLPIYWRVFSTIQLTLRQYLSALWPAVSGTVVMVIAVLGVKPFIPADVGVAGRLVSFIAIGVAAYLSVIWLLHRARLKAFVSLMRAAKG
;
A
#
# COMPACT_ATOMS: atom_id res chain seq x y z
N MET A 1 22.95 -7.61 12.94
CA MET A 1 22.06 -7.61 11.76
C MET A 1 22.72 -7.05 10.50
N VAL A 2 23.37 -5.89 10.52
CA VAL A 2 23.98 -5.26 9.33
C VAL A 2 25.09 -6.15 8.71
N LEU A 3 25.97 -6.73 9.52
CA LEU A 3 27.04 -7.63 9.03
C LEU A 3 26.49 -8.90 8.37
N GLY A 4 25.39 -9.45 8.88
CA GLY A 4 24.73 -10.63 8.26
C GLY A 4 24.12 -10.29 6.90
N GLY A 5 23.57 -9.10 6.72
CA GLY A 5 23.07 -8.62 5.43
C GLY A 5 24.19 -8.41 4.39
N LEU A 6 25.32 -7.87 4.81
CA LEU A 6 26.50 -7.69 3.94
C LEU A 6 27.11 -9.05 3.53
N ALA A 7 27.26 -9.97 4.48
CA ALA A 7 27.74 -11.32 4.19
C ALA A 7 26.79 -12.07 3.22
N GLY A 8 25.48 -12.00 3.45
CA GLY A 8 24.46 -12.57 2.55
C GLY A 8 24.53 -11.98 1.14
N GLY A 9 24.73 -10.65 1.03
CA GLY A 9 24.90 -9.97 -0.26
C GLY A 9 26.14 -10.42 -1.02
N ILE A 10 27.27 -10.57 -0.34
CA ILE A 10 28.54 -11.07 -0.93
C ILE A 10 28.41 -12.52 -1.40
N ILE A 11 27.80 -13.38 -0.57
CA ILE A 11 27.57 -14.79 -0.92
C ILE A 11 26.63 -14.89 -2.14
N THR A 12 25.54 -14.15 -2.15
CA THR A 12 24.62 -14.11 -3.29
C THR A 12 25.30 -13.64 -4.56
N ALA A 13 26.11 -12.58 -4.49
CA ALA A 13 26.87 -12.08 -5.62
C ALA A 13 27.87 -13.13 -6.14
N ALA A 14 28.60 -13.82 -5.25
CA ALA A 14 29.54 -14.88 -5.62
C ALA A 14 28.83 -16.07 -6.29
N VAL A 15 27.70 -16.49 -5.76
CA VAL A 15 26.88 -17.57 -6.34
C VAL A 15 26.34 -17.18 -7.71
N VAL A 16 25.80 -15.97 -7.87
CA VAL A 16 25.29 -15.48 -9.15
C VAL A 16 26.42 -15.40 -10.20
N MET A 17 27.59 -14.90 -9.81
CA MET A 17 28.77 -14.85 -10.71
C MET A 17 29.22 -16.26 -11.14
N SER A 18 29.22 -17.23 -10.22
CA SER A 18 29.60 -18.61 -10.54
C SER A 18 28.60 -19.33 -11.46
N ILE A 19 27.31 -19.06 -11.31
CA ILE A 19 26.24 -19.66 -12.14
C ILE A 19 26.15 -18.97 -13.51
N ALA A 20 26.32 -17.65 -13.56
CA ALA A 20 26.17 -16.88 -14.80
C ALA A 20 27.31 -17.10 -15.80
N GLY A 21 28.45 -17.70 -15.38
CA GLY A 21 29.60 -17.95 -16.28
C GLY A 21 30.14 -16.70 -16.97
N ALA A 22 29.77 -15.52 -16.50
CA ALA A 22 30.14 -14.25 -17.13
C ALA A 22 31.63 -13.97 -16.85
N PRO A 23 32.47 -13.67 -17.90
CA PRO A 23 33.84 -13.29 -17.68
C PRO A 23 33.91 -12.00 -16.86
N PHE A 24 34.75 -11.99 -15.83
CA PHE A 24 35.01 -10.78 -15.07
C PHE A 24 35.67 -9.73 -15.96
N ALA A 25 34.97 -8.62 -16.17
CA ALA A 25 35.52 -7.48 -16.88
C ALA A 25 35.50 -6.24 -16.00
N TRP A 26 36.55 -5.46 -16.01
CA TRP A 26 36.57 -4.17 -15.32
C TRP A 26 35.54 -3.25 -15.98
N PRO A 27 34.63 -2.66 -15.17
CA PRO A 27 33.59 -1.79 -15.72
C PRO A 27 34.23 -0.57 -16.40
N ASN A 28 33.74 -0.21 -17.56
CA ASN A 28 34.09 1.05 -18.21
C ASN A 28 33.65 2.22 -17.32
N ARG A 29 34.46 3.28 -17.24
CA ARG A 29 34.15 4.46 -16.40
C ARG A 29 32.79 5.08 -16.69
N HIS A 30 32.34 5.07 -17.94
CA HIS A 30 31.00 5.57 -18.30
C HIS A 30 29.89 4.70 -17.71
N VAL A 31 29.99 3.39 -17.90
CA VAL A 31 29.02 2.42 -17.35
C VAL A 31 28.98 2.51 -15.82
N LEU A 32 30.16 2.60 -15.19
CA LEU A 32 30.25 2.73 -13.73
C LEU A 32 29.59 4.03 -13.25
N LYS A 33 29.79 5.14 -13.92
CA LYS A 33 29.16 6.43 -13.59
C LYS A 33 27.64 6.36 -13.69
N ASP A 34 27.11 5.73 -14.75
CA ASP A 34 25.67 5.61 -14.96
C ASP A 34 25.02 4.70 -13.92
N VAL A 35 25.65 3.56 -13.62
CA VAL A 35 25.18 2.64 -12.57
C VAL A 35 25.24 3.29 -11.20
N LEU A 36 26.32 3.98 -10.84
CA LEU A 36 26.45 4.70 -9.57
C LEU A 36 25.43 5.84 -9.46
N SER A 37 25.22 6.59 -10.54
CA SER A 37 24.21 7.65 -10.56
C SER A 37 22.80 7.09 -10.33
N LEU A 38 22.43 6.03 -11.04
CA LEU A 38 21.12 5.37 -10.85
C LEU A 38 20.98 4.84 -9.42
N SER A 39 22.00 4.11 -8.94
CA SER A 39 22.01 3.53 -7.61
C SER A 39 21.89 4.58 -6.51
N TRP A 40 22.59 5.73 -6.68
CA TRP A 40 22.49 6.85 -5.76
C TRP A 40 21.08 7.44 -5.71
N HIS A 41 20.44 7.68 -6.86
CA HIS A 41 19.09 8.22 -6.88
C HIS A 41 18.06 7.26 -6.23
N LEU A 42 18.21 5.95 -6.48
CA LEU A 42 17.36 4.93 -5.87
C LEU A 42 17.58 4.84 -4.35
N LEU A 43 18.84 4.83 -3.92
CA LEU A 43 19.20 4.79 -2.49
C LEU A 43 18.69 6.03 -1.77
N ALA A 44 18.97 7.21 -2.29
CA ALA A 44 18.53 8.47 -1.72
C ALA A 44 16.99 8.56 -1.63
N SER A 45 16.29 8.14 -2.69
CA SER A 45 14.82 8.06 -2.68
C SER A 45 14.31 7.17 -1.55
N ARG A 46 14.91 5.99 -1.34
CA ARG A 46 14.52 5.07 -0.26
C ARG A 46 14.83 5.61 1.12
N VAL A 47 16.00 6.24 1.30
CA VAL A 47 16.41 6.83 2.58
C VAL A 47 15.48 7.99 2.95
N PHE A 48 15.22 8.90 2.02
CA PHE A 48 14.32 10.03 2.25
C PHE A 48 12.91 9.56 2.58
N TRP A 49 12.41 8.58 1.85
CA TRP A 49 11.10 7.97 2.13
C TRP A 49 11.08 7.30 3.52
N TYR A 50 12.11 6.55 3.87
CA TYR A 50 12.19 5.88 5.17
C TYR A 50 12.16 6.89 6.32
N ILE A 51 12.97 7.95 6.25
CA ILE A 51 13.00 9.01 7.27
C ILE A 51 11.64 9.71 7.33
N ALA A 52 11.07 10.08 6.19
CA ALA A 52 9.78 10.74 6.11
C ALA A 52 8.65 9.86 6.70
N SER A 53 8.65 8.58 6.35
CA SER A 53 7.59 7.65 6.77
C SER A 53 7.69 7.17 8.21
N THR A 54 8.85 7.32 8.87
CA THR A 54 9.04 6.97 10.29
C THR A 54 8.86 8.17 11.22
N ALA A 55 8.74 9.37 10.66
CA ALA A 55 8.58 10.59 11.44
C ALA A 55 7.27 10.61 12.26
N ASP A 56 6.24 9.92 11.81
CA ASP A 56 4.96 9.76 12.53
C ASP A 56 5.15 9.10 13.90
N VAL A 57 5.92 8.01 13.95
CA VAL A 57 6.24 7.28 15.18
C VAL A 57 7.10 8.14 16.11
N LEU A 58 8.08 8.87 15.57
CA LEU A 58 8.92 9.78 16.34
C LEU A 58 8.10 10.93 16.95
N ILE A 59 7.21 11.52 16.16
CA ILE A 59 6.34 12.62 16.59
C ILE A 59 5.34 12.12 17.63
N ALA A 60 4.71 10.96 17.40
CA ALA A 60 3.79 10.36 18.37
C ALA A 60 4.49 10.13 19.72
N GLY A 61 5.69 9.54 19.72
CA GLY A 61 6.45 9.29 20.95
C GLY A 61 6.92 10.55 21.67
N ARG A 62 7.38 11.55 20.92
CA ARG A 62 7.93 12.78 21.48
C ARG A 62 6.88 13.72 22.03
N PHE A 63 5.75 13.87 21.37
CA PHE A 63 4.73 14.87 21.70
C PHE A 63 3.53 14.31 22.45
N LEU A 64 3.18 13.03 22.23
CA LEU A 64 1.96 12.42 22.81
C LEU A 64 2.28 11.39 23.90
N GLY A 65 3.55 11.02 24.07
CA GLY A 65 4.00 10.11 25.13
C GLY A 65 3.89 8.62 24.73
N GLN A 66 4.43 7.75 25.61
CA GLN A 66 4.63 6.33 25.32
C GLN A 66 3.33 5.54 25.15
N ALA A 67 2.30 5.84 25.93
CA ALA A 67 1.01 5.16 25.82
C ALA A 67 0.33 5.42 24.46
N ALA A 68 0.34 6.69 24.02
CA ALA A 68 -0.16 7.09 22.71
C ALA A 68 0.65 6.47 21.56
N LEU A 69 1.98 6.46 21.70
CA LEU A 69 2.88 5.79 20.75
C LEU A 69 2.56 4.30 20.64
N GLY A 70 2.34 3.61 21.76
CA GLY A 70 1.97 2.20 21.76
C GLY A 70 0.66 1.95 21.02
N ALA A 71 -0.38 2.71 21.34
CA ALA A 71 -1.70 2.60 20.69
C ALA A 71 -1.62 2.90 19.18
N TYR A 72 -0.88 3.94 18.77
CA TYR A 72 -0.68 4.31 17.39
C TYR A 72 0.09 3.25 16.60
N SER A 73 1.24 2.80 17.13
CA SER A 73 2.08 1.79 16.46
C SER A 73 1.35 0.47 16.29
N PHE A 74 0.51 0.11 17.26
CA PHE A 74 -0.33 -1.08 17.18
C PHE A 74 -1.42 -0.92 16.12
N ALA A 75 -2.10 0.23 16.06
CA ALA A 75 -3.06 0.56 15.02
C ALA A 75 -2.43 0.47 13.62
N LEU A 76 -1.23 1.04 13.45
CA LEU A 76 -0.50 1.02 12.19
C LEU A 76 -0.14 -0.41 11.76
N THR A 77 0.33 -1.23 12.70
CA THR A 77 0.65 -2.63 12.44
C THR A 77 -0.59 -3.43 12.02
N LEU A 78 -1.68 -3.32 12.78
CA LEU A 78 -2.93 -4.02 12.48
C LEU A 78 -3.52 -3.60 11.13
N ALA A 79 -3.51 -2.32 10.80
CA ALA A 79 -4.00 -1.82 9.52
C ALA A 79 -3.18 -2.36 8.33
N ASN A 80 -1.88 -2.58 8.52
CA ASN A 80 -0.98 -3.04 7.46
C ASN A 80 -1.01 -4.56 7.24
N ILE A 81 -1.30 -5.39 8.26
CA ILE A 81 -1.24 -6.86 8.14
C ILE A 81 -2.01 -7.40 6.93
N PRO A 82 -3.30 -7.08 6.70
CA PRO A 82 -4.03 -7.61 5.55
C PRO A 82 -3.43 -7.16 4.22
N MET A 83 -2.94 -5.91 4.18
CA MET A 83 -2.41 -5.30 2.96
C MET A 83 -1.05 -5.86 2.57
N GLU A 84 -0.16 -6.06 3.54
CA GLU A 84 1.20 -6.55 3.28
C GLU A 84 1.21 -7.96 2.68
N LYS A 85 0.31 -8.83 3.10
CA LYS A 85 0.19 -10.18 2.54
C LYS A 85 -0.13 -10.16 1.05
N VAL A 86 -1.05 -9.29 0.64
CA VAL A 86 -1.47 -9.18 -0.77
C VAL A 86 -0.42 -8.44 -1.59
N THR A 87 0.07 -7.30 -1.12
CA THR A 87 1.04 -6.48 -1.85
C THR A 87 2.40 -7.16 -1.99
N THR A 88 2.83 -7.96 -1.00
CA THR A 88 4.09 -8.70 -1.08
C THR A 88 4.09 -9.70 -2.25
N LEU A 89 2.98 -10.39 -2.49
CA LEU A 89 2.88 -11.32 -3.62
C LEU A 89 3.04 -10.58 -4.95
N VAL A 90 2.37 -9.45 -5.12
CA VAL A 90 2.47 -8.63 -6.32
C VAL A 90 3.86 -8.05 -6.50
N ASN A 91 4.44 -7.50 -5.44
CA ASN A 91 5.76 -6.86 -5.50
C ASN A 91 6.92 -7.83 -5.79
N ARG A 92 6.75 -9.14 -5.58
CA ARG A 92 7.76 -10.15 -5.94
C ARG A 92 7.82 -10.40 -7.46
N VAL A 93 6.69 -10.32 -8.14
CA VAL A 93 6.58 -10.68 -9.57
C VAL A 93 6.67 -9.43 -10.46
N SER A 94 6.08 -8.32 -10.03
CA SER A 94 5.94 -7.11 -10.84
C SER A 94 7.26 -6.50 -11.36
N PRO A 95 8.37 -6.40 -10.58
CA PRO A 95 9.60 -5.80 -11.08
C PRO A 95 10.22 -6.54 -12.26
N ALA A 96 10.20 -7.87 -12.24
CA ALA A 96 10.73 -8.68 -13.35
C ALA A 96 9.91 -8.46 -14.64
N PHE A 97 8.58 -8.43 -14.51
CA PHE A 97 7.70 -8.14 -15.63
C PHE A 97 7.88 -6.71 -16.15
N TYR A 98 7.92 -5.71 -15.26
CA TYR A 98 8.13 -4.33 -15.66
C TYR A 98 9.44 -4.14 -16.43
N SER A 99 10.52 -4.78 -15.99
CA SER A 99 11.81 -4.73 -16.68
C SER A 99 11.76 -5.38 -18.05
N ALA A 100 11.04 -6.49 -18.21
CA ALA A 100 10.91 -7.19 -19.47
C ALA A 100 10.14 -6.39 -20.53
N VAL A 101 9.17 -5.57 -20.11
CA VAL A 101 8.30 -4.78 -21.01
C VAL A 101 8.50 -3.27 -20.87
N GLN A 102 9.64 -2.83 -20.34
CA GLN A 102 9.88 -1.41 -20.03
C GLN A 102 9.77 -0.46 -21.24
N THR A 103 9.98 -0.96 -22.46
CA THR A 103 9.84 -0.22 -23.72
C THR A 103 8.47 -0.39 -24.37
N ASP A 104 7.66 -1.38 -23.95
CA ASP A 104 6.30 -1.59 -24.43
C ASP A 104 5.29 -0.90 -23.50
N HIS A 105 5.08 0.38 -23.70
CA HIS A 105 4.15 1.18 -22.89
C HIS A 105 2.71 0.65 -22.91
N PRO A 106 2.14 0.17 -24.03
CA PRO A 106 0.84 -0.50 -24.05
C PRO A 106 0.77 -1.74 -23.15
N ALA A 107 1.81 -2.59 -23.15
CA ALA A 107 1.87 -3.76 -22.27
C ALA A 107 1.96 -3.35 -20.81
N LEU A 108 2.84 -2.39 -20.45
CA LEU A 108 2.93 -1.82 -19.10
C LEU A 108 1.58 -1.29 -18.63
N ARG A 109 0.90 -0.51 -19.45
CA ARG A 109 -0.42 0.04 -19.13
C ARG A 109 -1.44 -1.04 -18.82
N ARG A 110 -1.57 -2.08 -19.67
CA ARG A 110 -2.49 -3.20 -19.46
C ARG A 110 -2.19 -3.93 -18.15
N TYR A 111 -0.93 -4.18 -17.89
CA TYR A 111 -0.48 -4.89 -16.70
C TYR A 111 -0.77 -4.09 -15.42
N VAL A 112 -0.46 -2.79 -15.42
CA VAL A 112 -0.75 -1.88 -14.30
C VAL A 112 -2.23 -1.83 -14.00
N LEU A 113 -3.08 -1.69 -15.01
CA LEU A 113 -4.53 -1.67 -14.84
C LEU A 113 -5.05 -2.98 -14.26
N GLY A 114 -4.57 -4.12 -14.76
CA GLY A 114 -4.95 -5.44 -14.26
C GLY A 114 -4.52 -5.66 -12.80
N LEU A 115 -3.30 -5.27 -12.43
CA LEU A 115 -2.83 -5.34 -11.05
C LEU A 115 -3.57 -4.37 -10.14
N THR A 116 -3.84 -3.15 -10.59
CA THR A 116 -4.61 -2.16 -9.82
C THR A 116 -6.02 -2.69 -9.53
N GLU A 117 -6.70 -3.23 -10.53
CA GLU A 117 -8.02 -3.84 -10.37
C GLU A 117 -7.96 -5.03 -9.40
N GLY A 118 -7.03 -5.96 -9.61
CA GLY A 118 -6.87 -7.14 -8.75
C GLY A 118 -6.54 -6.81 -7.30
N LEU A 119 -5.59 -5.88 -7.06
CA LEU A 119 -5.27 -5.42 -5.72
C LEU A 119 -6.47 -4.73 -5.06
N ALA A 120 -7.12 -3.81 -5.77
CA ALA A 120 -8.25 -3.06 -5.22
C ALA A 120 -9.42 -3.97 -4.85
N LEU A 121 -9.73 -5.00 -5.68
CA LEU A 121 -10.80 -5.96 -5.42
C LEU A 121 -10.63 -6.70 -4.07
N VAL A 122 -9.40 -6.90 -3.63
CA VAL A 122 -9.12 -7.60 -2.35
C VAL A 122 -8.88 -6.60 -1.22
N THR A 123 -8.07 -5.57 -1.48
CA THR A 123 -7.60 -4.68 -0.41
C THR A 123 -8.65 -3.67 0.03
N PHE A 124 -9.51 -3.18 -0.87
CA PHE A 124 -10.52 -2.19 -0.50
C PHE A 124 -11.57 -2.77 0.47
N PRO A 125 -12.26 -3.90 0.17
CA PRO A 125 -13.21 -4.43 1.12
C PRO A 125 -12.57 -4.87 2.44
N ALA A 126 -11.34 -5.41 2.41
CA ALA A 126 -10.64 -5.80 3.63
C ALA A 126 -10.30 -4.59 4.50
N ALA A 127 -9.79 -3.51 3.91
CA ALA A 127 -9.41 -2.29 4.60
C ALA A 127 -10.62 -1.51 5.15
N PHE A 128 -11.62 -1.26 4.31
CA PHE A 128 -12.84 -0.59 4.73
C PHE A 128 -13.66 -1.45 5.69
N GLY A 129 -13.65 -2.78 5.50
CA GLY A 129 -14.24 -3.73 6.45
C GLY A 129 -13.58 -3.61 7.83
N LEU A 130 -12.24 -3.62 7.91
CA LEU A 130 -11.52 -3.42 9.15
C LEU A 130 -11.82 -2.06 9.79
N ALA A 131 -11.91 -0.99 8.99
CA ALA A 131 -12.29 0.34 9.48
C ALA A 131 -13.68 0.35 10.10
N LEU A 132 -14.65 -0.32 9.47
CA LEU A 132 -16.04 -0.39 9.95
C LEU A 132 -16.19 -1.16 11.26
N VAL A 133 -15.38 -2.20 11.46
CA VAL A 133 -15.44 -3.06 12.64
C VAL A 133 -14.31 -2.78 13.64
N SER A 134 -13.56 -1.69 13.47
CA SER A 134 -12.39 -1.37 14.30
C SER A 134 -12.69 -1.37 15.80
N LYS A 135 -13.86 -0.86 16.20
CA LYS A 135 -14.30 -0.83 17.61
C LYS A 135 -14.51 -2.26 18.13
N GLU A 136 -15.34 -3.04 17.48
CA GLU A 136 -15.66 -4.40 17.89
C GLU A 136 -14.42 -5.28 17.87
N PHE A 137 -13.56 -5.10 16.86
CA PHE A 137 -12.31 -5.83 16.74
C PHE A 137 -11.35 -5.50 17.91
N VAL A 138 -11.13 -4.22 18.20
CA VAL A 138 -10.21 -3.81 19.27
C VAL A 138 -10.74 -4.29 20.62
N LEU A 139 -12.01 -4.09 20.93
CA LEU A 139 -12.58 -4.50 22.23
C LEU A 139 -12.55 -6.00 22.41
N LEU A 140 -12.80 -6.80 21.35
CA LEU A 140 -12.82 -8.25 21.43
C LEU A 140 -11.42 -8.87 21.52
N VAL A 141 -10.48 -8.38 20.71
CA VAL A 141 -9.15 -9.01 20.53
C VAL A 141 -8.11 -8.43 21.48
N LEU A 142 -8.16 -7.12 21.72
CA LEU A 142 -7.16 -6.41 22.51
C LEU A 142 -7.65 -6.04 23.91
N GLY A 143 -8.97 -5.87 24.07
CA GLY A 143 -9.60 -5.43 25.29
C GLY A 143 -9.66 -3.91 25.46
N GLU A 144 -10.40 -3.46 26.48
CA GLU A 144 -10.74 -2.05 26.73
C GLU A 144 -9.52 -1.13 26.90
N LYS A 145 -8.41 -1.65 27.45
CA LYS A 145 -7.17 -0.87 27.62
C LYS A 145 -6.60 -0.31 26.31
N TRP A 146 -7.04 -0.85 25.16
CA TRP A 146 -6.61 -0.43 23.83
C TRP A 146 -7.63 0.45 23.10
N GLU A 147 -8.63 0.97 23.79
CA GLU A 147 -9.69 1.78 23.19
C GLU A 147 -9.15 2.97 22.37
N ALA A 148 -8.06 3.60 22.82
CA ALA A 148 -7.38 4.67 22.10
C ALA A 148 -6.91 4.26 20.68
N THR A 149 -6.76 2.97 20.39
CA THR A 149 -6.35 2.42 19.08
C THR A 149 -7.49 2.43 18.06
N ILE A 150 -8.76 2.49 18.48
CA ILE A 150 -9.94 2.31 17.63
C ILE A 150 -9.96 3.32 16.46
N VAL A 151 -9.90 4.60 16.78
CA VAL A 151 -9.99 5.67 15.77
C VAL A 151 -8.78 5.66 14.82
N PRO A 152 -7.53 5.64 15.32
CA PRO A 152 -6.36 5.51 14.44
C PRO A 152 -6.41 4.27 13.55
N LEU A 153 -6.84 3.12 14.08
CA LEU A 153 -6.97 1.89 13.29
C LEU A 153 -7.96 2.06 12.13
N GLY A 154 -9.13 2.65 12.39
CA GLY A 154 -10.12 2.90 11.36
C GLY A 154 -9.59 3.79 10.24
N VAL A 155 -8.92 4.89 10.58
CA VAL A 155 -8.35 5.83 9.60
C VAL A 155 -7.18 5.20 8.83
N LEU A 156 -6.26 4.53 9.55
CA LEU A 156 -5.10 3.88 8.93
C LEU A 156 -5.50 2.69 8.05
N ALA A 157 -6.58 1.99 8.37
CA ALA A 157 -7.13 0.94 7.51
C ALA A 157 -7.61 1.52 6.17
N VAL A 158 -8.35 2.63 6.17
CA VAL A 158 -8.75 3.33 4.94
C VAL A 158 -7.51 3.79 4.16
N TYR A 159 -6.52 4.36 4.84
CA TYR A 159 -5.25 4.75 4.22
C TYR A 159 -4.54 3.56 3.58
N ALA A 160 -4.54 2.39 4.22
CA ALA A 160 -3.91 1.18 3.69
C ALA A 160 -4.52 0.73 2.35
N ALA A 161 -5.83 0.93 2.12
CA ALA A 161 -6.46 0.68 0.83
C ALA A 161 -5.86 1.58 -0.27
N VAL A 162 -5.77 2.88 -0.04
CA VAL A 162 -5.18 3.84 -0.99
C VAL A 162 -3.71 3.51 -1.24
N ARG A 163 -2.95 3.23 -0.18
CA ARG A 163 -1.54 2.87 -0.26
C ARG A 163 -1.32 1.60 -1.09
N SER A 164 -2.19 0.59 -0.99
CA SER A 164 -2.03 -0.70 -1.66
C SER A 164 -1.89 -0.55 -3.18
N VAL A 165 -2.74 0.24 -3.80
CA VAL A 165 -2.70 0.49 -5.25
C VAL A 165 -1.59 1.46 -5.66
N SER A 166 -1.22 2.38 -4.77
CA SER A 166 -0.15 3.35 -5.02
C SER A 166 1.24 2.70 -5.08
N THR A 167 1.45 1.57 -4.41
CA THR A 167 2.74 0.85 -4.40
C THR A 167 3.18 0.37 -5.78
N LEU A 168 2.25 0.24 -6.73
CA LEU A 168 2.53 -0.19 -8.10
C LEU A 168 3.27 0.89 -8.92
N LEU A 169 3.19 2.15 -8.55
CA LEU A 169 3.66 3.27 -9.38
C LEU A 169 5.17 3.49 -9.28
N ALA A 170 5.74 3.35 -8.09
CA ALA A 170 7.17 3.61 -7.89
C ALA A 170 8.08 2.67 -8.71
N PRO A 171 7.84 1.34 -8.77
CA PRO A 171 8.61 0.47 -9.66
C PRO A 171 8.53 0.88 -11.12
N ILE A 172 7.35 1.29 -11.61
CA ILE A 172 7.19 1.74 -13.00
C ILE A 172 7.99 3.01 -13.24
N LEU A 173 7.92 3.98 -12.34
CA LEU A 173 8.71 5.19 -12.41
C LEU A 173 10.20 4.88 -12.56
N PHE A 174 10.71 3.92 -11.78
CA PHE A 174 12.13 3.56 -11.78
C PHE A 174 12.56 2.84 -13.05
N VAL A 175 11.80 1.86 -13.54
CA VAL A 175 12.14 1.14 -14.77
C VAL A 175 12.00 2.01 -16.03
N THR A 176 11.21 3.07 -15.98
CA THR A 176 11.08 4.06 -17.07
C THR A 176 12.03 5.24 -16.95
N GLY A 177 13.10 5.11 -16.15
CA GLY A 177 14.17 6.12 -16.03
C GLY A 177 13.87 7.30 -15.10
N GLY A 178 12.79 7.23 -14.29
CA GLY A 178 12.38 8.30 -13.40
C GLY A 178 13.06 8.31 -12.02
N ALA A 179 14.23 7.68 -11.85
CA ALA A 179 14.89 7.56 -10.53
C ALA A 179 15.22 8.92 -9.89
N ARG A 180 15.71 9.88 -10.67
CA ARG A 180 15.97 11.26 -10.19
C ARG A 180 14.69 11.93 -9.73
N PHE A 181 13.60 11.77 -10.46
CA PHE A 181 12.29 12.32 -10.09
C PHE A 181 11.79 11.70 -8.79
N GLY A 182 11.93 10.36 -8.63
CA GLY A 182 11.60 9.66 -7.38
C GLY A 182 12.40 10.18 -6.18
N MET A 183 13.70 10.46 -6.36
CA MET A 183 14.56 11.06 -5.34
C MET A 183 14.06 12.46 -4.92
N ILE A 184 13.75 13.32 -5.89
CA ILE A 184 13.25 14.68 -5.62
C ILE A 184 11.90 14.62 -4.89
N ASN A 185 11.01 13.73 -5.31
CA ASN A 185 9.72 13.52 -4.62
C ASN A 185 9.91 12.98 -3.19
N GLY A 186 10.90 12.10 -2.97
CA GLY A 186 11.28 11.63 -1.64
C GLY A 186 11.83 12.76 -0.77
N LEU A 187 12.66 13.65 -1.33
CA LEU A 187 13.16 14.83 -0.63
C LEU A 187 12.02 15.78 -0.24
N TRP A 188 11.04 15.97 -1.13
CA TRP A 188 9.84 16.74 -0.84
C TRP A 188 9.00 16.11 0.27
N ALA A 189 8.83 14.79 0.23
CA ALA A 189 8.15 14.03 1.27
C ALA A 189 8.79 14.19 2.65
N LEU A 190 10.13 14.31 2.69
CA LEU A 190 10.91 14.51 3.92
C LEU A 190 10.55 15.83 4.66
N GLY A 191 10.08 16.83 3.94
CA GLY A 191 9.56 18.07 4.54
C GLY A 191 8.07 18.00 4.86
N VAL A 192 7.28 17.59 3.88
CA VAL A 192 5.81 17.68 3.92
C VAL A 192 5.17 16.67 4.89
N LEU A 193 5.65 15.42 4.91
CA LEU A 193 5.08 14.39 5.79
C LEU A 193 5.33 14.68 7.28
N PRO A 194 6.59 14.93 7.74
CA PRO A 194 6.82 15.25 9.14
C PRO A 194 6.09 16.50 9.60
N LEU A 195 6.02 17.53 8.75
CA LEU A 195 5.24 18.73 9.06
C LEU A 195 3.75 18.40 9.23
N GLY A 196 3.19 17.58 8.36
CA GLY A 196 1.83 17.14 8.46
C GLY A 196 1.55 16.28 9.69
N PHE A 197 2.46 15.39 10.07
CA PHE A 197 2.34 14.61 11.31
C PHE A 197 2.44 15.49 12.55
N TYR A 198 3.34 16.49 12.53
CA TYR A 198 3.46 17.46 13.60
C TYR A 198 2.17 18.25 13.78
N VAL A 199 1.60 18.79 12.69
CA VAL A 199 0.30 19.47 12.74
C VAL A 199 -0.80 18.51 13.17
N GLY A 200 -0.84 17.28 12.63
CA GLY A 200 -1.79 16.24 13.03
C GLY A 200 -1.71 15.90 14.51
N SER A 201 -0.51 15.95 15.13
CA SER A 201 -0.32 15.62 16.55
C SER A 201 -1.10 16.53 17.50
N PHE A 202 -1.52 17.73 17.09
CA PHE A 202 -2.39 18.59 17.90
C PHE A 202 -3.78 17.98 18.12
N TRP A 203 -4.22 17.05 17.27
CA TRP A 203 -5.44 16.25 17.46
C TRP A 203 -5.14 14.82 17.92
N GLY A 204 -3.98 14.62 18.56
CA GLY A 204 -3.55 13.32 19.07
C GLY A 204 -3.18 12.32 17.96
N ILE A 205 -3.18 11.04 18.31
CA ILE A 205 -2.79 9.96 17.38
C ILE A 205 -3.78 9.79 16.21
N ALA A 206 -5.03 10.17 16.39
CA ALA A 206 -6.03 10.19 15.32
C ALA A 206 -5.67 11.23 14.24
N GLY A 207 -5.19 12.41 14.65
CA GLY A 207 -4.75 13.45 13.72
C GLY A 207 -3.51 13.03 12.92
N ILE A 208 -2.56 12.32 13.53
CA ILE A 208 -1.41 11.73 12.79
C ILE A 208 -1.90 10.71 11.76
N ALA A 209 -2.87 9.88 12.11
CA ALA A 209 -3.47 8.93 11.17
C ALA A 209 -4.16 9.63 9.99
N VAL A 210 -4.90 10.73 10.25
CA VAL A 210 -5.52 11.57 9.21
C VAL A 210 -4.47 12.21 8.31
N ALA A 211 -3.34 12.64 8.87
CA ALA A 211 -2.25 13.20 8.07
C ALA A 211 -1.72 12.19 7.02
N TRP A 212 -1.63 10.90 7.35
CA TRP A 212 -1.33 9.85 6.37
C TRP A 212 -2.37 9.77 5.26
N LEU A 213 -3.64 9.80 5.62
CA LEU A 213 -4.75 9.66 4.66
C LEU A 213 -4.84 10.85 3.69
N VAL A 214 -4.46 12.05 4.13
CA VAL A 214 -4.59 13.27 3.33
C VAL A 214 -3.27 13.62 2.63
N ILE A 215 -2.17 13.69 3.38
CA ILE A 215 -0.92 14.25 2.87
C ILE A 215 -0.17 13.29 1.97
N HIS A 216 -0.17 11.99 2.30
CA HIS A 216 0.53 11.01 1.47
C HIS A 216 -0.02 10.89 0.05
N PRO A 217 -1.36 10.79 -0.19
CA PRO A 217 -1.89 10.82 -1.55
C PRO A 217 -1.54 12.10 -2.30
N LEU A 218 -1.58 13.26 -1.64
CA LEU A 218 -1.18 14.53 -2.25
C LEU A 218 0.30 14.53 -2.65
N ASN A 219 1.18 13.99 -1.81
CA ASN A 219 2.61 13.82 -2.13
C ASN A 219 2.85 12.86 -3.30
N LEU A 220 1.93 11.93 -3.57
CA LEU A 220 2.03 11.00 -4.69
C LEU A 220 1.51 11.57 -6.02
N LEU A 221 0.75 12.66 -6.03
CA LEU A 221 0.18 13.23 -7.25
C LEU A 221 1.22 13.49 -8.36
N PRO A 222 2.43 14.03 -8.08
CA PRO A 222 3.47 14.19 -9.09
C PRO A 222 3.93 12.85 -9.69
N ILE A 223 4.02 11.80 -8.86
CA ILE A 223 4.38 10.44 -9.33
C ILE A 223 3.29 9.88 -10.23
N TYR A 224 2.02 10.01 -9.84
CA TYR A 224 0.87 9.61 -10.67
C TYR A 224 0.92 10.30 -12.03
N TRP A 225 1.06 11.62 -12.02
CA TRP A 225 1.13 12.41 -13.26
C TRP A 225 2.29 11.96 -14.15
N ARG A 226 3.49 11.78 -13.57
CA ARG A 226 4.69 11.36 -14.32
C ARG A 226 4.54 9.96 -14.91
N VAL A 227 4.07 9.00 -14.12
CA VAL A 227 3.87 7.62 -14.60
C VAL A 227 2.79 7.58 -15.66
N PHE A 228 1.64 8.23 -15.44
CA PHE A 228 0.53 8.26 -16.38
C PHE A 228 0.93 8.86 -17.73
N SER A 229 1.68 9.97 -17.71
CA SER A 229 2.19 10.58 -18.96
C SER A 229 3.18 9.65 -19.68
N THR A 230 4.04 8.95 -18.95
CA THR A 230 5.04 8.06 -19.55
C THR A 230 4.41 6.85 -20.24
N ILE A 231 3.46 6.17 -19.59
CA ILE A 231 2.82 4.97 -20.17
C ILE A 231 1.52 5.31 -20.92
N GLN A 232 1.23 6.60 -21.13
CA GLN A 232 0.01 7.09 -21.78
C GLN A 232 -1.28 6.54 -21.15
N LEU A 233 -1.31 6.46 -19.82
CA LEU A 233 -2.45 6.03 -19.03
C LEU A 233 -3.34 7.23 -18.70
N THR A 234 -4.62 7.14 -19.05
CA THR A 234 -5.57 8.20 -18.70
C THR A 234 -6.16 7.97 -17.30
N LEU A 235 -6.48 9.07 -16.61
CA LEU A 235 -7.14 9.01 -15.31
C LEU A 235 -8.47 8.22 -15.40
N ARG A 236 -9.22 8.38 -16.49
CA ARG A 236 -10.46 7.63 -16.73
C ARG A 236 -10.24 6.12 -16.76
N GLN A 237 -9.20 5.65 -17.42
CA GLN A 237 -8.85 4.22 -17.46
C GLN A 237 -8.48 3.70 -16.07
N TYR A 238 -7.68 4.47 -15.32
CA TYR A 238 -7.27 4.11 -13.96
C TYR A 238 -8.48 4.05 -13.01
N LEU A 239 -9.36 5.05 -13.03
CA LEU A 239 -10.58 5.05 -12.23
C LEU A 239 -11.55 3.93 -12.65
N SER A 240 -11.63 3.61 -13.95
CA SER A 240 -12.42 2.47 -14.44
C SER A 240 -11.90 1.12 -13.91
N ALA A 241 -10.58 0.97 -13.71
CA ALA A 241 -10.01 -0.24 -13.11
C ALA A 241 -10.33 -0.33 -11.59
N LEU A 242 -10.42 0.81 -10.90
CA LEU A 242 -10.80 0.85 -9.49
C LEU A 242 -12.31 0.69 -9.27
N TRP A 243 -13.13 1.01 -10.27
CA TRP A 243 -14.59 1.12 -10.13
C TRP A 243 -15.26 -0.13 -9.57
N PRO A 244 -14.92 -1.38 -9.96
CA PRO A 244 -15.54 -2.57 -9.37
C PRO A 244 -15.30 -2.67 -7.86
N ALA A 245 -14.07 -2.43 -7.43
CA ALA A 245 -13.72 -2.46 -6.00
C ALA A 245 -14.40 -1.32 -5.22
N VAL A 246 -14.41 -0.11 -5.78
CA VAL A 246 -15.02 1.06 -5.15
C VAL A 246 -16.52 0.88 -5.02
N SER A 247 -17.23 0.52 -6.10
CA SER A 247 -18.69 0.33 -6.08
C SER A 247 -19.11 -0.76 -5.09
N GLY A 248 -18.40 -1.91 -5.09
CA GLY A 248 -18.65 -2.98 -4.14
C GLY A 248 -18.40 -2.56 -2.69
N THR A 249 -17.30 -1.83 -2.46
CA THR A 249 -16.94 -1.35 -1.12
C THR A 249 -17.94 -0.30 -0.60
N VAL A 250 -18.39 0.62 -1.45
CA VAL A 250 -19.40 1.62 -1.07
C VAL A 250 -20.71 0.94 -0.65
N VAL A 251 -21.20 -0.04 -1.41
CA VAL A 251 -22.41 -0.79 -1.02
C VAL A 251 -22.19 -1.56 0.28
N MET A 252 -21.02 -2.19 0.45
CA MET A 252 -20.62 -2.84 1.70
C MET A 252 -20.69 -1.88 2.89
N VAL A 253 -20.10 -0.68 2.75
CA VAL A 253 -20.09 0.35 3.81
C VAL A 253 -21.51 0.77 4.14
N ILE A 254 -22.35 1.06 3.14
CA ILE A 254 -23.75 1.46 3.34
C ILE A 254 -24.53 0.34 4.03
N ALA A 255 -24.37 -0.92 3.60
CA ALA A 255 -25.07 -2.06 4.20
C ALA A 255 -24.69 -2.25 5.68
N VAL A 256 -23.38 -2.22 5.99
CA VAL A 256 -22.93 -2.39 7.38
C VAL A 256 -23.37 -1.21 8.26
N LEU A 257 -23.20 0.04 7.81
CA LEU A 257 -23.62 1.22 8.55
C LEU A 257 -25.15 1.26 8.75
N GLY A 258 -25.91 0.84 7.73
CA GLY A 258 -27.36 0.78 7.80
C GLY A 258 -27.89 -0.26 8.79
N VAL A 259 -27.15 -1.35 9.00
CA VAL A 259 -27.55 -2.42 9.92
C VAL A 259 -27.03 -2.17 11.36
N LYS A 260 -25.95 -1.41 11.53
CA LYS A 260 -25.37 -1.12 12.86
C LYS A 260 -26.41 -0.71 13.93
N PRO A 261 -27.36 0.22 13.67
CA PRO A 261 -28.33 0.63 14.68
C PRO A 261 -29.39 -0.44 15.03
N PHE A 262 -29.56 -1.45 14.16
CA PHE A 262 -30.56 -2.50 14.35
C PHE A 262 -30.04 -3.74 15.09
N ILE A 263 -28.74 -3.87 15.26
CA ILE A 263 -28.16 -4.99 16.02
C ILE A 263 -28.07 -4.59 17.49
N PRO A 264 -28.86 -5.24 18.38
CA PRO A 264 -28.94 -4.89 19.79
C PRO A 264 -27.60 -5.07 20.52
N ALA A 265 -27.42 -4.35 21.63
CA ALA A 265 -26.18 -4.43 22.42
C ALA A 265 -26.02 -5.76 23.17
N ASP A 266 -27.10 -6.45 23.44
CA ASP A 266 -27.18 -7.76 24.12
C ASP A 266 -26.63 -8.92 23.29
N VAL A 267 -26.48 -8.76 21.96
CA VAL A 267 -25.81 -9.74 21.09
C VAL A 267 -24.31 -9.93 21.44
N GLY A 268 -23.76 -9.03 22.28
CA GLY A 268 -22.34 -9.06 22.65
C GLY A 268 -21.41 -8.61 21.54
N VAL A 269 -20.16 -8.27 21.92
CA VAL A 269 -19.16 -7.71 20.98
C VAL A 269 -18.80 -8.72 19.88
N ALA A 270 -18.64 -9.99 20.21
CA ALA A 270 -18.29 -11.04 19.25
C ALA A 270 -19.40 -11.26 18.21
N GLY A 271 -20.66 -11.33 18.65
CA GLY A 271 -21.81 -11.50 17.75
C GLY A 271 -21.98 -10.31 16.80
N ARG A 272 -21.77 -9.08 17.30
CA ARG A 272 -21.79 -7.87 16.47
C ARG A 272 -20.66 -7.88 15.43
N LEU A 273 -19.44 -8.24 15.83
CA LEU A 273 -18.30 -8.34 14.91
C LEU A 273 -18.58 -9.33 13.78
N VAL A 274 -19.03 -10.55 14.12
CA VAL A 274 -19.34 -11.59 13.12
C VAL A 274 -20.47 -11.14 12.20
N SER A 275 -21.53 -10.55 12.74
CA SER A 275 -22.67 -10.06 11.94
C SER A 275 -22.23 -8.97 10.95
N PHE A 276 -21.43 -7.99 11.38
CA PHE A 276 -20.93 -6.93 10.48
C PHE A 276 -20.04 -7.47 9.39
N ILE A 277 -19.15 -8.42 9.72
CA ILE A 277 -18.30 -9.08 8.72
C ILE A 277 -19.16 -9.87 7.72
N ALA A 278 -20.11 -10.68 8.19
CA ALA A 278 -20.97 -11.48 7.33
C ALA A 278 -21.80 -10.62 6.37
N ILE A 279 -22.43 -9.57 6.88
CA ILE A 279 -23.21 -8.62 6.08
C ILE A 279 -22.32 -7.89 5.08
N GLY A 280 -21.14 -7.42 5.53
CA GLY A 280 -20.20 -6.73 4.66
C GLY A 280 -19.71 -7.62 3.51
N VAL A 281 -19.31 -8.85 3.80
CA VAL A 281 -18.87 -9.83 2.79
C VAL A 281 -20.00 -10.17 1.83
N ALA A 282 -21.20 -10.44 2.33
CA ALA A 282 -22.35 -10.76 1.50
C ALA A 282 -22.72 -9.60 0.56
N ALA A 283 -22.76 -8.36 1.08
CA ALA A 283 -23.05 -7.18 0.29
C ALA A 283 -21.99 -6.95 -0.80
N TYR A 284 -20.69 -7.03 -0.45
CA TYR A 284 -19.59 -6.87 -1.39
C TYR A 284 -19.65 -7.91 -2.51
N LEU A 285 -19.69 -9.19 -2.14
CA LEU A 285 -19.71 -10.30 -3.10
C LEU A 285 -20.94 -10.24 -4.01
N SER A 286 -22.10 -9.83 -3.49
CA SER A 286 -23.32 -9.64 -4.30
C SER A 286 -23.12 -8.61 -5.41
N VAL A 287 -22.52 -7.45 -5.09
CA VAL A 287 -22.24 -6.41 -6.09
C VAL A 287 -21.25 -6.90 -7.14
N ILE A 288 -20.14 -7.52 -6.72
CA ILE A 288 -19.14 -8.04 -7.64
C ILE A 288 -19.76 -9.10 -8.55
N TRP A 289 -20.57 -9.99 -8.00
CA TRP A 289 -21.21 -11.05 -8.77
C TRP A 289 -22.32 -10.55 -9.71
N LEU A 290 -23.12 -9.56 -9.31
CA LEU A 290 -24.22 -9.03 -10.11
C LEU A 290 -23.75 -8.07 -11.20
N LEU A 291 -22.85 -7.13 -10.84
CA LEU A 291 -22.47 -6.03 -11.72
C LEU A 291 -21.13 -6.24 -12.46
N HIS A 292 -20.23 -7.07 -11.92
CA HIS A 292 -18.86 -7.17 -12.42
C HIS A 292 -18.41 -8.60 -12.77
N ARG A 293 -19.36 -9.52 -13.09
CA ARG A 293 -19.07 -10.94 -13.42
C ARG A 293 -18.00 -11.14 -14.49
N ALA A 294 -18.04 -10.34 -15.54
CA ALA A 294 -17.07 -10.45 -16.65
C ALA A 294 -15.63 -10.16 -16.18
N ARG A 295 -15.46 -9.15 -15.34
CA ARG A 295 -14.16 -8.77 -14.79
C ARG A 295 -13.63 -9.81 -13.79
N LEU A 296 -14.52 -10.37 -12.97
CA LEU A 296 -14.15 -11.46 -12.06
C LEU A 296 -13.64 -12.69 -12.83
N LYS A 297 -14.31 -13.08 -13.91
CA LYS A 297 -13.87 -14.20 -14.77
C LYS A 297 -12.52 -13.92 -15.41
N ALA A 298 -12.29 -12.70 -15.92
CA ALA A 298 -11.01 -12.27 -16.47
C ALA A 298 -9.88 -12.31 -15.43
N PHE A 299 -10.13 -11.86 -14.20
CA PHE A 299 -9.15 -11.93 -13.11
C PHE A 299 -8.79 -13.37 -12.74
N VAL A 300 -9.80 -14.25 -12.59
CA VAL A 300 -9.57 -15.67 -12.29
C VAL A 300 -8.80 -16.38 -13.41
N SER A 301 -9.08 -16.06 -14.68
CA SER A 301 -8.33 -16.63 -15.81
C SER A 301 -6.86 -16.19 -15.82
N LEU A 302 -6.57 -14.91 -15.50
CA LEU A 302 -5.19 -14.42 -15.35
C LEU A 302 -4.45 -15.11 -14.22
N MET A 303 -5.11 -15.33 -13.07
CA MET A 303 -4.51 -16.05 -11.94
C MET A 303 -4.23 -17.52 -12.25
N ARG A 304 -5.05 -18.18 -13.06
CA ARG A 304 -4.82 -19.55 -13.53
C ARG A 304 -3.66 -19.62 -14.51
N ALA A 305 -3.58 -18.69 -15.44
CA ALA A 305 -2.47 -18.60 -16.41
C ALA A 305 -1.12 -18.31 -15.76
N ALA A 306 -1.11 -17.66 -14.59
CA ALA A 306 0.13 -17.39 -13.84
C ALA A 306 0.62 -18.58 -12.98
N LYS A 307 -0.19 -19.64 -12.84
CA LYS A 307 0.16 -20.87 -12.09
C LYS A 307 0.64 -22.03 -12.96
N GLY A 308 0.45 -21.97 -14.27
CA GLY A 308 0.96 -22.93 -15.25
C GLY A 308 2.18 -22.39 -15.98
#